data_e00c6903f46099ed0712bec05199a569
#
_entry.id   e00c6903f46099ed0712bec05199a569
#
_cell.length_a   1.000
_cell.length_b   1.000
_cell.length_c   1.000
_cell.angle_alpha   90.00
_cell.angle_beta   90.00
_cell.angle_gamma   90.00
#
_symmetry.space_group_name_H-M   'P 1'
#
loop_
_entity.id
_entity.type
_entity.pdbx_description
1 polymer ?
#
loop_
_entity_poly.entity_id
_entity_poly.type
_entity_poly.pdbx_seq_one_letter_code
_entity_poly.pdbx_strand_id
1 'polypeptide(L)'
;MPGHKSSTEDYFREFRRNTVGINQEYSTPYGIKKIIYCDWIASGRMYGPIERKMAGTFGPFVGNTHTETSETGSLMTWAYHHAQEKIKRHVNAGPDDVLIAAGAGMTAVINKFQRILGLKGCSYPRTSRCLSDTDRPVVFITHIEHHSNQTSWYETLADVVMLEPGRDLTVDPDSLQKALDKYKDRKFKIGSFSACSNVTGVFTPYHRLARLMHENGGLCFIDFAASAPYVDINMHPAEAIEKLDAIFFSPHKFLGGPGSSGIMVFDKSLYKSTAPDQPGGGTVDWTNPWGEYKYVDSIESREDGGTPGFLQVIRAALAIELKEMMGTENIRVRDEELVERAFEGLTAIDGLHILAPGIRKRLGAVSFYIDGLHYNLVVKLLSDRYGIQVRGGCACAGTYGHFLLDVTYDHSHRITEMINNGDLSEKPGWVRLSLHPTMTGEELETVIRALREIRENGSAWSADYTYNRRTNEFRHRDDNGQGMERVKSWFNLQS
;
A
#
# COMPACT_ATOMS: atom_id res chain seq x y z
N MET A 1 23.00 -23.70 32.02
CA MET A 1 23.01 -23.90 30.57
C MET A 1 22.61 -22.58 29.96
N PRO A 2 23.40 -21.96 29.05
CA PRO A 2 22.94 -20.74 28.37
C PRO A 2 21.81 -21.16 27.44
N GLY A 3 20.63 -20.58 27.68
CA GLY A 3 19.48 -20.80 26.82
C GLY A 3 19.82 -20.38 25.40
N HIS A 4 19.64 -21.29 24.42
CA HIS A 4 19.63 -20.94 23.01
C HIS A 4 18.62 -19.81 22.82
N LYS A 5 19.09 -18.58 22.57
CA LYS A 5 18.22 -17.54 22.00
C LYS A 5 17.70 -18.12 20.69
N SER A 6 16.40 -18.41 20.61
CA SER A 6 15.74 -18.78 19.36
C SER A 6 16.12 -17.74 18.29
N SER A 7 16.48 -18.20 17.09
CA SER A 7 16.76 -17.29 15.98
C SER A 7 15.50 -16.46 15.63
N THR A 8 15.66 -15.31 15.02
CA THR A 8 14.53 -14.50 14.55
C THR A 8 13.64 -15.31 13.59
N GLU A 9 14.25 -16.16 12.75
CA GLU A 9 13.54 -17.08 11.85
C GLU A 9 12.68 -18.09 12.62
N ASP A 10 13.22 -18.67 13.69
CA ASP A 10 12.47 -19.62 14.54
C ASP A 10 11.25 -18.99 15.19
N TYR A 11 11.38 -17.71 15.61
CA TYR A 11 10.26 -16.95 16.15
C TYR A 11 9.11 -16.84 15.15
N PHE A 12 9.40 -16.60 13.87
CA PHE A 12 8.38 -16.44 12.85
C PHE A 12 7.88 -17.76 12.25
N ARG A 13 8.43 -18.92 12.65
CA ARG A 13 8.08 -20.24 12.10
C ARG A 13 6.59 -20.57 12.25
N GLU A 14 5.99 -20.25 13.37
CA GLU A 14 4.55 -20.51 13.62
C GLU A 14 3.66 -19.63 12.72
N PHE A 15 4.00 -18.35 12.57
CA PHE A 15 3.28 -17.44 11.66
C PHE A 15 3.41 -17.91 10.21
N ARG A 16 4.60 -18.36 9.82
CA ARG A 16 4.83 -18.94 8.49
C ARG A 16 3.96 -20.17 8.26
N ARG A 17 3.96 -21.13 9.19
CA ARG A 17 3.22 -22.39 9.07
C ARG A 17 1.72 -22.18 8.84
N ASN A 18 1.16 -21.14 9.43
CA ASN A 18 -0.25 -20.78 9.33
C ASN A 18 -0.59 -19.89 8.12
N THR A 19 0.40 -19.47 7.32
CA THR A 19 0.16 -18.74 6.07
C THR A 19 -0.48 -19.64 5.03
N VAL A 20 -1.64 -19.24 4.49
CA VAL A 20 -2.35 -20.05 3.49
C VAL A 20 -1.55 -20.14 2.21
N GLY A 21 -1.36 -21.36 1.71
CA GLY A 21 -0.62 -21.63 0.48
C GLY A 21 0.90 -21.51 0.62
N ILE A 22 1.46 -21.58 1.83
CA ILE A 22 2.92 -21.50 2.06
C ILE A 22 3.71 -22.62 1.39
N ASN A 23 3.08 -23.77 1.17
CA ASN A 23 3.64 -24.90 0.46
C ASN A 23 2.94 -25.16 -0.87
N GLN A 24 2.22 -24.17 -1.41
CA GLN A 24 1.49 -24.33 -2.67
C GLN A 24 2.46 -24.54 -3.82
N GLU A 25 2.17 -25.53 -4.64
CA GLU A 25 2.88 -25.84 -5.88
C GLU A 25 2.01 -25.50 -7.10
N TYR A 26 2.65 -25.29 -8.23
CA TYR A 26 2.00 -25.09 -9.53
C TYR A 26 2.87 -25.59 -10.68
N SER A 27 2.23 -25.96 -11.78
CA SER A 27 2.90 -26.40 -13.00
C SER A 27 3.43 -25.21 -13.79
N THR A 28 4.66 -25.35 -14.26
CA THR A 28 5.33 -24.43 -15.17
C THR A 28 5.89 -25.19 -16.37
N PRO A 29 6.34 -24.52 -17.44
CA PRO A 29 7.05 -25.22 -18.55
C PRO A 29 8.30 -26.01 -18.10
N TYR A 30 8.85 -25.67 -16.94
CA TYR A 30 10.03 -26.30 -16.35
C TYR A 30 9.70 -27.25 -15.18
N GLY A 31 8.47 -27.81 -15.18
CA GLY A 31 7.99 -28.73 -14.17
C GLY A 31 7.28 -28.05 -13.00
N ILE A 32 7.01 -28.84 -11.96
CA ILE A 32 6.31 -28.36 -10.76
C ILE A 32 7.25 -27.49 -9.93
N LYS A 33 6.74 -26.33 -9.50
CA LYS A 33 7.47 -25.36 -8.65
C LYS A 33 6.64 -25.02 -7.42
N LYS A 34 7.32 -24.95 -6.26
CA LYS A 34 6.76 -24.38 -5.05
C LYS A 34 6.74 -22.86 -5.14
N ILE A 35 5.68 -22.23 -4.66
CA ILE A 35 5.59 -20.78 -4.58
C ILE A 35 6.53 -20.23 -3.49
N ILE A 36 7.47 -19.36 -3.88
CA ILE A 36 8.22 -18.46 -3.01
C ILE A 36 7.65 -17.05 -3.23
N TYR A 37 6.84 -16.59 -2.28
CA TYR A 37 6.11 -15.33 -2.44
C TYR A 37 6.97 -14.15 -1.99
N CYS A 38 7.30 -13.25 -2.92
CA CYS A 38 8.17 -12.09 -2.74
C CYS A 38 7.54 -10.78 -3.25
N ASP A 39 6.18 -10.66 -3.21
CA ASP A 39 5.46 -9.43 -3.59
C ASP A 39 4.63 -8.87 -2.41
N TRP A 40 5.13 -8.97 -1.19
CA TRP A 40 4.45 -8.62 0.06
C TRP A 40 4.04 -7.13 0.15
N ILE A 41 4.81 -6.22 -0.43
CA ILE A 41 4.46 -4.77 -0.49
C ILE A 41 3.20 -4.53 -1.32
N ALA A 42 2.87 -5.42 -2.26
CA ALA A 42 1.67 -5.28 -3.08
C ALA A 42 0.42 -5.83 -2.38
N SER A 43 0.54 -7.00 -1.75
CA SER A 43 -0.55 -7.65 -1.01
C SER A 43 0.02 -8.63 0.01
N GLY A 44 -0.61 -8.70 1.18
CA GLY A 44 -0.38 -9.77 2.13
C GLY A 44 -0.89 -11.11 1.60
N ARG A 45 -0.71 -12.16 2.42
CA ARG A 45 -1.27 -13.50 2.21
C ARG A 45 -2.39 -13.75 3.20
N MET A 46 -3.31 -14.64 2.87
CA MET A 46 -4.33 -15.10 3.82
C MET A 46 -3.67 -15.88 4.97
N TYR A 47 -4.31 -15.88 6.13
CA TYR A 47 -3.80 -16.54 7.33
C TYR A 47 -4.86 -17.49 7.91
N GLY A 48 -4.54 -18.77 7.99
CA GLY A 48 -5.48 -19.84 8.31
C GLY A 48 -6.31 -19.60 9.60
N PRO A 49 -5.73 -19.18 10.72
CA PRO A 49 -6.50 -18.86 11.91
C PRO A 49 -7.53 -17.74 11.73
N ILE A 50 -7.20 -16.70 10.93
CA ILE A 50 -8.16 -15.62 10.61
C ILE A 50 -9.30 -16.17 9.76
N GLU A 51 -9.01 -16.98 8.72
CA GLU A 51 -10.04 -17.57 7.87
C GLU A 51 -10.99 -18.46 8.67
N ARG A 52 -10.45 -19.29 9.56
CA ARG A 52 -11.28 -20.12 10.45
C ARG A 52 -12.14 -19.27 11.39
N LYS A 53 -11.60 -18.16 11.92
CA LYS A 53 -12.37 -17.24 12.78
C LYS A 53 -13.48 -16.56 12.00
N MET A 54 -13.20 -16.07 10.81
CA MET A 54 -14.19 -15.42 9.95
C MET A 54 -15.34 -16.37 9.61
N ALA A 55 -15.05 -17.61 9.22
CA ALA A 55 -16.08 -18.59 8.86
C ALA A 55 -16.77 -19.21 10.08
N GLY A 56 -16.02 -19.59 11.11
CA GLY A 56 -16.55 -20.41 12.22
C GLY A 56 -16.97 -19.62 13.46
N THR A 57 -16.47 -18.40 13.68
CA THR A 57 -16.84 -17.57 14.86
C THR A 57 -17.79 -16.46 14.45
N PHE A 58 -17.43 -15.64 13.47
CA PHE A 58 -18.30 -14.55 13.01
C PHE A 58 -19.38 -15.05 12.05
N GLY A 59 -19.05 -15.98 11.14
CA GLY A 59 -19.93 -16.48 10.08
C GLY A 59 -21.34 -16.91 10.56
N PRO A 60 -21.48 -17.68 11.65
CA PRO A 60 -22.81 -18.11 12.16
C PRO A 60 -23.72 -16.95 12.60
N PHE A 61 -23.14 -15.78 12.92
CA PHE A 61 -23.87 -14.62 13.42
C PHE A 61 -23.96 -13.48 12.39
N VAL A 62 -23.53 -13.69 11.16
CA VAL A 62 -23.59 -12.64 10.12
C VAL A 62 -25.03 -12.17 9.92
N GLY A 63 -25.27 -10.92 10.24
CA GLY A 63 -26.49 -10.18 10.06
C GLY A 63 -26.15 -8.72 9.75
N ASN A 64 -27.16 -7.93 9.33
CA ASN A 64 -26.92 -6.51 9.09
C ASN A 64 -26.59 -5.79 10.39
N THR A 65 -25.66 -4.83 10.34
CA THR A 65 -25.41 -3.84 11.39
C THR A 65 -26.54 -2.80 11.44
N HIS A 66 -26.44 -1.77 12.28
CA HIS A 66 -27.48 -0.75 12.51
C HIS A 66 -28.75 -1.25 13.20
N THR A 67 -28.69 -2.39 13.90
CA THR A 67 -29.77 -2.88 14.74
C THR A 67 -29.19 -3.63 15.95
N GLU A 68 -29.78 -3.38 17.11
CA GLU A 68 -29.41 -4.06 18.36
C GLU A 68 -30.61 -4.81 18.96
N THR A 69 -31.63 -5.12 18.15
CA THR A 69 -32.87 -5.77 18.60
C THR A 69 -32.89 -7.27 18.37
N SER A 70 -31.95 -7.80 17.59
CA SER A 70 -31.78 -9.23 17.37
C SER A 70 -30.35 -9.66 17.70
N GLU A 71 -30.16 -10.93 18.08
CA GLU A 71 -28.84 -11.47 18.43
C GLU A 71 -27.80 -11.25 17.34
N THR A 72 -28.11 -11.57 16.10
CA THR A 72 -27.20 -11.38 14.97
C THR A 72 -26.89 -9.91 14.71
N GLY A 73 -27.88 -9.03 14.79
CA GLY A 73 -27.70 -7.59 14.63
C GLY A 73 -26.80 -7.00 15.72
N SER A 74 -27.10 -7.30 16.98
CA SER A 74 -26.32 -6.80 18.13
C SER A 74 -24.87 -7.28 18.07
N LEU A 75 -24.65 -8.58 17.87
CA LEU A 75 -23.30 -9.14 17.83
C LEU A 75 -22.46 -8.56 16.68
N MET A 76 -23.04 -8.38 15.50
CA MET A 76 -22.29 -7.82 14.36
C MET A 76 -22.04 -6.32 14.53
N THR A 77 -22.98 -5.57 15.09
CA THR A 77 -22.81 -4.15 15.43
C THR A 77 -21.65 -3.98 16.44
N TRP A 78 -21.68 -4.74 17.52
CA TRP A 78 -20.62 -4.68 18.53
C TRP A 78 -19.26 -5.15 18.01
N ALA A 79 -19.23 -6.21 17.21
CA ALA A 79 -17.99 -6.67 16.56
C ALA A 79 -17.41 -5.62 15.63
N TYR A 80 -18.25 -4.91 14.88
CA TYR A 80 -17.84 -3.82 14.01
C TYR A 80 -17.22 -2.66 14.81
N HIS A 81 -17.92 -2.16 15.84
CA HIS A 81 -17.40 -1.10 16.69
C HIS A 81 -16.12 -1.50 17.42
N HIS A 82 -16.06 -2.73 17.97
CA HIS A 82 -14.84 -3.23 18.60
C HIS A 82 -13.65 -3.29 17.60
N ALA A 83 -13.92 -3.65 16.35
CA ALA A 83 -12.88 -3.63 15.31
C ALA A 83 -12.39 -2.21 15.02
N GLN A 84 -13.29 -1.22 14.96
CA GLN A 84 -12.92 0.19 14.79
C GLN A 84 -12.07 0.70 15.96
N GLU A 85 -12.48 0.43 17.20
CA GLU A 85 -11.71 0.78 18.40
C GLU A 85 -10.31 0.15 18.41
N LYS A 86 -10.20 -1.11 18.01
CA LYS A 86 -8.91 -1.81 17.91
C LYS A 86 -8.00 -1.15 16.89
N ILE A 87 -8.52 -0.77 15.72
CA ILE A 87 -7.77 -0.07 14.69
C ILE A 87 -7.34 1.32 15.22
N LYS A 88 -8.20 2.08 15.88
CA LYS A 88 -7.87 3.39 16.46
C LYS A 88 -6.75 3.28 17.51
N ARG A 89 -6.81 2.29 18.39
CA ARG A 89 -5.73 2.04 19.37
C ARG A 89 -4.40 1.71 18.70
N HIS A 90 -4.43 0.89 17.66
CA HIS A 90 -3.23 0.47 16.93
C HIS A 90 -2.45 1.63 16.34
N VAL A 91 -3.13 2.72 15.97
CA VAL A 91 -2.48 3.91 15.38
C VAL A 91 -2.29 5.04 16.39
N ASN A 92 -2.53 4.77 17.69
CA ASN A 92 -2.52 5.76 18.75
C ASN A 92 -3.41 6.96 18.43
N ALA A 93 -4.64 6.69 17.96
CA ALA A 93 -5.65 7.72 17.72
C ALA A 93 -6.17 8.31 19.05
N GLY A 94 -6.40 9.62 19.06
CA GLY A 94 -6.99 10.34 20.20
C GLY A 94 -8.52 10.30 20.20
N PRO A 95 -9.15 10.87 21.23
CA PRO A 95 -10.62 10.89 21.36
C PRO A 95 -11.30 11.75 20.28
N ASP A 96 -10.57 12.65 19.66
CA ASP A 96 -11.05 13.55 18.61
C ASP A 96 -10.78 13.02 17.20
N ASP A 97 -10.19 11.81 17.07
CA ASP A 97 -9.94 11.20 15.79
C ASP A 97 -11.11 10.32 15.33
N VAL A 98 -11.45 10.45 14.08
CA VAL A 98 -12.51 9.73 13.37
C VAL A 98 -11.88 8.65 12.48
N LEU A 99 -12.44 7.43 12.54
CA LEU A 99 -12.07 6.34 11.65
C LEU A 99 -13.15 6.16 10.58
N ILE A 100 -12.73 6.13 9.32
CA ILE A 100 -13.61 5.75 8.21
C ILE A 100 -12.96 4.60 7.42
N ALA A 101 -13.74 3.56 7.17
CA ALA A 101 -13.36 2.43 6.34
C ALA A 101 -14.12 2.48 5.01
N ALA A 102 -13.40 2.39 3.87
CA ALA A 102 -14.06 2.40 2.57
C ALA A 102 -13.24 1.66 1.50
N GLY A 103 -13.94 1.06 0.54
CA GLY A 103 -13.33 0.36 -0.58
C GLY A 103 -12.36 -0.74 -0.15
N ALA A 104 -11.37 -1.03 -1.00
CA ALA A 104 -10.41 -2.12 -0.78
C ALA A 104 -9.00 -1.66 -0.35
N GLY A 105 -8.75 -0.37 -0.16
CA GLY A 105 -7.43 0.15 0.20
C GLY A 105 -7.35 1.67 0.22
N MET A 106 -6.13 2.18 0.44
CA MET A 106 -5.81 3.61 0.60
C MET A 106 -6.38 4.49 -0.53
N THR A 107 -6.34 4.04 -1.78
CA THR A 107 -6.86 4.81 -2.92
C THR A 107 -8.32 5.23 -2.75
N ALA A 108 -9.16 4.35 -2.22
CA ALA A 108 -10.58 4.66 -2.00
C ALA A 108 -10.76 5.71 -0.90
N VAL A 109 -10.06 5.52 0.23
CA VAL A 109 -10.23 6.41 1.39
C VAL A 109 -9.64 7.80 1.16
N ILE A 110 -8.51 7.95 0.47
CA ILE A 110 -7.97 9.27 0.16
C ILE A 110 -8.87 10.05 -0.81
N ASN A 111 -9.43 9.39 -1.82
CA ASN A 111 -10.39 10.02 -2.72
C ASN A 111 -11.69 10.43 -1.99
N LYS A 112 -12.17 9.61 -1.04
CA LYS A 112 -13.29 9.93 -0.16
C LYS A 112 -12.94 11.15 0.72
N PHE A 113 -11.76 11.17 1.31
CA PHE A 113 -11.32 12.25 2.18
C PHE A 113 -11.19 13.59 1.43
N GLN A 114 -10.67 13.58 0.20
CA GLN A 114 -10.62 14.79 -0.64
C GLN A 114 -12.00 15.38 -0.92
N ARG A 115 -13.06 14.54 -1.03
CA ARG A 115 -14.45 15.01 -1.15
C ARG A 115 -14.99 15.54 0.18
N ILE A 116 -14.71 14.85 1.30
CA ILE A 116 -15.07 15.30 2.66
C ILE A 116 -14.45 16.67 2.95
N LEU A 117 -13.21 16.91 2.53
CA LEU A 117 -12.53 18.20 2.66
C LEU A 117 -13.08 19.27 1.70
N GLY A 118 -14.00 18.93 0.80
CA GLY A 118 -14.53 19.86 -0.21
C GLY A 118 -13.54 20.21 -1.32
N LEU A 119 -12.45 19.48 -1.45
CA LEU A 119 -11.38 19.74 -2.43
C LEU A 119 -11.66 19.08 -3.79
N LYS A 120 -12.56 18.12 -3.85
CA LYS A 120 -12.93 17.38 -5.05
C LYS A 120 -14.42 17.56 -5.30
N GLY A 121 -14.76 18.49 -6.19
CA GLY A 121 -16.15 18.82 -6.55
C GLY A 121 -16.63 18.09 -7.78
N CYS A 122 -17.86 18.45 -8.27
CA CYS A 122 -18.39 17.98 -9.52
C CYS A 122 -17.43 18.26 -10.69
N SER A 123 -17.28 17.28 -11.56
CA SER A 123 -16.35 17.32 -12.69
C SER A 123 -16.71 18.34 -13.78
N TYR A 124 -17.78 19.18 -13.59
CA TYR A 124 -18.27 20.07 -14.63
C TYR A 124 -18.86 21.37 -14.08
N PRO A 125 -18.35 22.52 -14.53
CA PRO A 125 -17.00 22.79 -15.04
C PRO A 125 -15.99 22.88 -13.90
N ARG A 126 -14.70 22.62 -14.15
CA ARG A 126 -13.62 22.84 -13.17
C ARG A 126 -13.57 24.33 -12.79
N THR A 127 -14.19 24.69 -11.69
CA THR A 127 -14.30 26.08 -11.20
C THR A 127 -13.07 26.54 -10.40
N SER A 128 -11.94 25.85 -10.51
CA SER A 128 -10.68 26.27 -9.88
C SER A 128 -10.27 27.70 -10.24
N ARG A 129 -10.78 28.23 -11.35
CA ARG A 129 -10.56 29.64 -11.78
C ARG A 129 -11.31 30.68 -10.94
N CYS A 130 -12.22 30.26 -10.07
CA CYS A 130 -13.02 31.18 -9.25
C CYS A 130 -12.39 31.49 -7.88
N LEU A 131 -11.34 30.75 -7.49
CA LEU A 131 -10.61 31.01 -6.24
C LEU A 131 -9.45 31.96 -6.50
N SER A 132 -9.27 32.94 -5.60
CA SER A 132 -8.05 33.74 -5.59
C SER A 132 -6.82 32.87 -5.31
N ASP A 133 -5.63 33.33 -5.68
CA ASP A 133 -4.41 32.59 -5.40
C ASP A 133 -4.20 32.35 -3.91
N THR A 134 -4.61 33.25 -3.04
CA THR A 134 -4.51 33.10 -1.58
C THR A 134 -5.53 32.10 -1.02
N ASP A 135 -6.69 31.96 -1.64
CA ASP A 135 -7.79 31.09 -1.19
C ASP A 135 -7.67 29.67 -1.78
N ARG A 136 -6.91 29.51 -2.86
CA ARG A 136 -6.69 28.20 -3.47
C ARG A 136 -5.80 27.35 -2.57
N PRO A 137 -6.22 26.14 -2.18
CA PRO A 137 -5.40 25.24 -1.40
C PRO A 137 -4.10 24.89 -2.13
N VAL A 138 -3.03 24.64 -1.37
CA VAL A 138 -1.79 24.06 -1.89
C VAL A 138 -1.49 22.76 -1.20
N VAL A 139 -1.13 21.73 -1.98
CA VAL A 139 -0.76 20.41 -1.50
C VAL A 139 0.70 20.12 -1.84
N PHE A 140 1.50 19.88 -0.83
CA PHE A 140 2.88 19.46 -0.96
C PHE A 140 2.94 17.92 -0.95
N ILE A 141 3.59 17.37 -1.95
CA ILE A 141 3.84 15.92 -2.08
C ILE A 141 5.33 15.67 -2.29
N THR A 142 5.80 14.46 -1.98
CA THR A 142 7.18 14.10 -2.27
C THR A 142 7.32 13.44 -3.65
N HIS A 143 8.55 13.29 -4.12
CA HIS A 143 8.88 12.60 -5.36
C HIS A 143 8.70 11.07 -5.27
N ILE A 144 8.58 10.50 -4.05
CA ILE A 144 8.46 9.04 -3.83
C ILE A 144 7.01 8.54 -3.74
N GLU A 145 6.01 9.42 -3.99
CA GLU A 145 4.61 9.07 -3.79
C GLU A 145 4.14 7.93 -4.70
N HIS A 146 3.31 7.06 -4.14
CA HIS A 146 2.50 6.16 -4.95
C HIS A 146 1.49 6.97 -5.77
N HIS A 147 1.15 6.51 -6.99
CA HIS A 147 0.19 7.20 -7.85
C HIS A 147 -1.11 7.57 -7.11
N SER A 148 -1.60 6.75 -6.17
CA SER A 148 -2.81 7.07 -5.40
C SER A 148 -2.69 8.32 -4.56
N ASN A 149 -1.50 8.62 -4.02
CA ASN A 149 -1.23 9.84 -3.24
C ASN A 149 -0.69 10.99 -4.11
N GLN A 150 -0.44 10.77 -5.36
CA GLN A 150 -0.01 11.80 -6.32
C GLN A 150 -1.15 12.21 -7.24
N THR A 151 -1.63 11.29 -8.09
CA THR A 151 -2.60 11.63 -9.14
C THR A 151 -3.96 12.05 -8.58
N SER A 152 -4.35 11.53 -7.40
CA SER A 152 -5.60 11.92 -6.77
C SER A 152 -5.65 13.42 -6.41
N TRP A 153 -4.51 14.00 -6.02
CA TRP A 153 -4.39 15.42 -5.72
C TRP A 153 -4.43 16.29 -6.97
N TYR A 154 -3.87 15.85 -8.09
CA TYR A 154 -3.99 16.57 -9.38
C TYR A 154 -5.45 16.70 -9.85
N GLU A 155 -6.33 15.84 -9.38
CA GLU A 155 -7.77 15.88 -9.67
C GLU A 155 -8.58 16.63 -8.59
N THR A 156 -7.93 17.51 -7.81
CA THR A 156 -8.56 18.41 -6.83
C THR A 156 -8.52 19.87 -7.28
N LEU A 157 -9.09 20.76 -6.47
CA LEU A 157 -9.02 22.21 -6.67
C LEU A 157 -7.67 22.82 -6.26
N ALA A 158 -6.81 22.06 -5.62
CA ALA A 158 -5.53 22.50 -5.08
C ALA A 158 -4.45 22.64 -6.15
N ASP A 159 -3.51 23.55 -5.92
CA ASP A 159 -2.22 23.52 -6.59
C ASP A 159 -1.37 22.41 -5.94
N VAL A 160 -0.76 21.57 -6.74
CA VAL A 160 0.09 20.49 -6.23
C VAL A 160 1.55 20.81 -6.49
N VAL A 161 2.33 20.79 -5.42
CA VAL A 161 3.76 21.10 -5.42
C VAL A 161 4.54 19.87 -5.02
N MET A 162 5.33 19.34 -5.95
CA MET A 162 6.24 18.23 -5.66
C MET A 162 7.53 18.81 -5.08
N LEU A 163 7.96 18.23 -3.94
CA LEU A 163 9.20 18.60 -3.28
C LEU A 163 10.41 18.06 -4.04
N GLU A 164 11.43 18.88 -4.17
CA GLU A 164 12.71 18.45 -4.73
C GLU A 164 13.34 17.35 -3.87
N PRO A 165 13.89 16.29 -4.49
CA PRO A 165 14.58 15.24 -3.75
C PRO A 165 15.83 15.80 -3.06
N GLY A 166 16.14 15.27 -1.90
CA GLY A 166 17.41 15.48 -1.22
C GLY A 166 18.53 14.60 -1.78
N ARG A 167 19.65 14.56 -1.06
CA ARG A 167 20.77 13.69 -1.40
C ARG A 167 20.32 12.23 -1.44
N ASP A 168 20.86 11.47 -2.39
CA ASP A 168 20.56 10.05 -2.59
C ASP A 168 19.06 9.76 -2.80
N LEU A 169 18.32 10.75 -3.32
CA LEU A 169 16.87 10.67 -3.56
C LEU A 169 16.06 10.42 -2.27
N THR A 170 16.54 10.91 -1.14
CA THR A 170 15.77 10.93 0.11
C THR A 170 14.78 12.09 0.13
N VAL A 171 13.77 12.00 0.99
CA VAL A 171 12.87 13.15 1.26
C VAL A 171 13.59 14.12 2.18
N ASP A 172 13.79 15.36 1.69
CA ASP A 172 14.51 16.42 2.40
C ASP A 172 13.53 17.42 3.03
N PRO A 173 13.48 17.52 4.37
CA PRO A 173 12.68 18.51 5.05
C PRO A 173 13.00 19.96 4.67
N ASP A 174 14.24 20.28 4.28
CA ASP A 174 14.62 21.63 3.87
C ASP A 174 13.96 22.02 2.52
N SER A 175 13.69 21.03 1.65
CA SER A 175 12.89 21.25 0.44
C SER A 175 11.44 21.64 0.76
N LEU A 176 10.86 21.05 1.81
CA LEU A 176 9.54 21.44 2.28
C LEU A 176 9.55 22.86 2.85
N GLN A 177 10.55 23.23 3.65
CA GLN A 177 10.63 24.59 4.20
C GLN A 177 10.71 25.63 3.08
N LYS A 178 11.55 25.43 2.07
CA LYS A 178 11.62 26.33 0.90
C LYS A 178 10.28 26.47 0.17
N ALA A 179 9.56 25.34 0.03
CA ALA A 179 8.23 25.36 -0.59
C ALA A 179 7.22 26.11 0.28
N LEU A 180 7.22 25.91 1.60
CA LEU A 180 6.35 26.62 2.55
C LEU A 180 6.60 28.14 2.53
N ASP A 181 7.86 28.57 2.46
CA ASP A 181 8.23 29.99 2.35
C ASP A 181 7.66 30.62 1.07
N LYS A 182 7.72 29.89 -0.05
CA LYS A 182 7.18 30.33 -1.34
C LYS A 182 5.65 30.46 -1.32
N TYR A 183 4.97 29.59 -0.59
CA TYR A 183 3.51 29.54 -0.51
C TYR A 183 2.98 30.05 0.85
N LYS A 184 3.75 30.88 1.57
CA LYS A 184 3.40 31.38 2.92
C LYS A 184 2.03 32.05 2.99
N ASP A 185 1.63 32.77 1.93
CA ASP A 185 0.38 33.53 1.87
C ASP A 185 -0.85 32.65 1.57
N ARG A 186 -0.68 31.37 1.29
CA ARG A 186 -1.80 30.43 1.09
C ARG A 186 -2.46 30.12 2.42
N LYS A 187 -3.79 30.29 2.48
CA LYS A 187 -4.57 30.06 3.71
C LYS A 187 -4.70 28.60 4.07
N PHE A 188 -4.72 27.71 3.07
CA PHE A 188 -4.91 26.28 3.27
C PHE A 188 -3.76 25.49 2.63
N LYS A 189 -2.93 24.92 3.50
CA LYS A 189 -1.71 24.18 3.15
C LYS A 189 -1.84 22.74 3.65
N ILE A 190 -1.57 21.79 2.80
CA ILE A 190 -1.59 20.34 3.12
C ILE A 190 -0.26 19.74 2.71
N GLY A 191 0.38 19.01 3.61
CA GLY A 191 1.42 18.04 3.27
C GLY A 191 0.79 16.67 3.16
N SER A 192 0.94 15.97 2.04
CA SER A 192 0.46 14.60 1.87
C SER A 192 1.62 13.72 1.45
N PHE A 193 2.16 12.94 2.39
CA PHE A 193 3.45 12.28 2.25
C PHE A 193 3.35 10.78 2.49
N SER A 194 4.08 9.99 1.71
CA SER A 194 4.27 8.56 2.00
C SER A 194 5.23 8.37 3.18
N ALA A 195 4.87 7.54 4.15
CA ALA A 195 5.74 7.19 5.27
C ALA A 195 6.97 6.39 4.82
N CYS A 196 6.84 5.67 3.70
CA CYS A 196 7.88 4.84 3.15
C CYS A 196 7.64 4.60 1.65
N SER A 197 8.70 4.59 0.86
CA SER A 197 8.62 4.25 -0.56
C SER A 197 8.20 2.78 -0.76
N ASN A 198 7.18 2.56 -1.57
CA ASN A 198 6.78 1.21 -1.99
C ASN A 198 7.75 0.58 -3.02
N VAL A 199 8.70 1.34 -3.53
CA VAL A 199 9.73 0.91 -4.50
C VAL A 199 11.01 0.50 -3.79
N THR A 200 11.58 1.41 -3.02
CA THR A 200 12.91 1.24 -2.40
C THR A 200 12.85 0.86 -0.92
N GLY A 201 11.68 0.95 -0.27
CA GLY A 201 11.56 0.74 1.16
C GLY A 201 12.17 1.87 2.02
N VAL A 202 12.67 2.94 1.42
CA VAL A 202 13.29 4.06 2.13
C VAL A 202 12.22 4.85 2.89
N PHE A 203 12.49 5.11 4.17
CA PHE A 203 11.60 5.84 5.06
C PHE A 203 11.64 7.34 4.85
N THR A 204 10.50 7.99 5.07
CA THR A 204 10.35 9.44 5.12
C THR A 204 10.41 9.93 6.56
N PRO A 205 11.05 11.07 6.87
CA PRO A 205 11.04 11.66 8.21
C PRO A 205 9.72 12.40 8.49
N TYR A 206 8.59 11.69 8.40
CA TYR A 206 7.25 12.28 8.34
C TYR A 206 6.85 13.10 9.58
N HIS A 207 7.31 12.76 10.79
CA HIS A 207 7.07 13.59 11.98
C HIS A 207 7.78 14.94 11.90
N ARG A 208 9.01 14.98 11.34
CA ARG A 208 9.69 16.25 11.09
C ARG A 208 8.96 17.08 10.02
N LEU A 209 8.42 16.43 8.99
CA LEU A 209 7.59 17.12 7.97
C LEU A 209 6.29 17.64 8.61
N ALA A 210 5.67 16.88 9.52
CA ALA A 210 4.48 17.34 10.26
C ALA A 210 4.77 18.58 11.08
N ARG A 211 5.89 18.61 11.82
CA ARG A 211 6.35 19.80 12.55
C ARG A 211 6.44 21.01 11.64
N LEU A 212 7.13 20.90 10.50
CA LEU A 212 7.29 22.00 9.55
C LEU A 212 5.94 22.49 8.99
N MET A 213 5.05 21.56 8.67
CA MET A 213 3.69 21.91 8.21
C MET A 213 2.95 22.71 9.28
N HIS A 214 2.95 22.26 10.55
CA HIS A 214 2.25 22.92 11.64
C HIS A 214 2.86 24.28 12.02
N GLU A 215 4.20 24.38 12.04
CA GLU A 215 4.89 25.66 12.24
C GLU A 215 4.52 26.73 11.20
N ASN A 216 4.08 26.29 10.02
CA ASN A 216 3.63 27.15 8.91
C ASN A 216 2.11 27.17 8.73
N GLY A 217 1.33 26.73 9.74
CA GLY A 217 -0.14 26.74 9.73
C GLY A 217 -0.77 25.79 8.71
N GLY A 218 -0.07 24.71 8.34
CA GLY A 218 -0.55 23.66 7.44
C GLY A 218 -0.99 22.41 8.17
N LEU A 219 -1.48 21.43 7.43
CA LEU A 219 -1.92 20.10 7.87
C LEU A 219 -0.97 19.03 7.33
N CYS A 220 -0.81 17.93 8.05
CA CYS A 220 0.05 16.81 7.63
C CYS A 220 -0.73 15.50 7.55
N PHE A 221 -0.78 14.92 6.36
CA PHE A 221 -1.43 13.64 6.04
C PHE A 221 -0.38 12.62 5.63
N ILE A 222 -0.46 11.39 6.16
CA ILE A 222 0.55 10.36 5.90
C ILE A 222 -0.07 9.09 5.32
N ASP A 223 0.48 8.67 4.17
CA ASP A 223 0.19 7.38 3.54
C ASP A 223 1.12 6.30 4.10
N PHE A 224 0.56 5.43 4.94
CA PHE A 224 1.24 4.26 5.49
C PHE A 224 1.02 2.98 4.67
N ALA A 225 0.43 3.04 3.48
CA ALA A 225 0.03 1.84 2.76
C ALA A 225 1.17 0.83 2.51
N ALA A 226 2.41 1.28 2.36
CA ALA A 226 3.56 0.39 2.18
C ALA A 226 4.12 -0.14 3.53
N SER A 227 4.09 0.67 4.57
CA SER A 227 4.80 0.41 5.84
C SER A 227 3.90 -0.07 6.98
N ALA A 228 2.59 0.19 6.94
CA ALA A 228 1.67 -0.17 8.03
C ALA A 228 1.76 -1.63 8.50
N PRO A 229 2.03 -2.65 7.65
CA PRO A 229 2.20 -4.02 8.11
C PRO A 229 3.43 -4.25 9.01
N TYR A 230 4.41 -3.33 8.98
CA TYR A 230 5.76 -3.57 9.51
C TYR A 230 6.17 -2.62 10.63
N VAL A 231 5.58 -1.43 10.72
CA VAL A 231 6.00 -0.36 11.65
C VAL A 231 4.90 0.01 12.62
N ASP A 232 5.27 0.58 13.77
CA ASP A 232 4.31 1.24 14.65
C ASP A 232 3.83 2.54 13.99
N ILE A 233 2.54 2.83 14.15
CA ILE A 233 1.93 4.07 13.69
C ILE A 233 1.55 4.86 14.93
N ASN A 234 2.00 6.11 15.02
CA ASN A 234 1.71 6.98 16.14
C ASN A 234 1.20 8.32 15.64
N MET A 235 -0.12 8.52 15.69
CA MET A 235 -0.75 9.79 15.28
C MET A 235 -0.45 10.92 16.26
N HIS A 236 -0.27 10.59 17.54
CA HIS A 236 -0.06 11.57 18.61
C HIS A 236 1.27 11.27 19.34
N PRO A 237 2.42 11.64 18.75
CA PRO A 237 3.71 11.50 19.41
C PRO A 237 3.82 12.44 20.63
N ALA A 238 4.87 12.24 21.44
CA ALA A 238 5.11 13.06 22.65
C ALA A 238 5.21 14.56 22.34
N GLU A 239 5.78 14.90 21.20
CA GLU A 239 5.85 16.29 20.71
C GLU A 239 4.55 16.60 19.93
N ALA A 240 3.62 17.31 20.58
CA ALA A 240 2.29 17.56 20.00
C ALA A 240 2.30 18.26 18.63
N ILE A 241 3.36 19.05 18.33
CA ILE A 241 3.52 19.72 17.03
C ILE A 241 3.85 18.73 15.90
N GLU A 242 4.23 17.50 16.23
CA GLU A 242 4.54 16.42 15.27
C GLU A 242 3.37 15.48 15.04
N LYS A 243 2.16 15.81 15.55
CA LYS A 243 0.94 15.01 15.33
C LYS A 243 0.68 14.80 13.84
N LEU A 244 -0.07 13.76 13.52
CA LEU A 244 -0.53 13.50 12.16
C LEU A 244 -2.02 13.82 12.09
N ASP A 245 -2.42 14.76 11.23
CA ASP A 245 -3.82 15.20 11.13
C ASP A 245 -4.70 14.17 10.39
N ALA A 246 -4.10 13.36 9.53
CA ALA A 246 -4.75 12.22 8.91
C ALA A 246 -3.73 11.15 8.53
N ILE A 247 -4.15 9.89 8.59
CA ILE A 247 -3.38 8.75 8.10
C ILE A 247 -4.24 7.85 7.22
N PHE A 248 -3.58 7.18 6.28
CA PHE A 248 -4.22 6.24 5.36
C PHE A 248 -3.41 4.95 5.27
N PHE A 249 -4.08 3.80 5.22
CA PHE A 249 -3.41 2.54 4.96
C PHE A 249 -4.32 1.48 4.35
N SER A 250 -3.71 0.41 3.88
CA SER A 250 -4.35 -0.68 3.15
C SER A 250 -4.16 -1.99 3.91
N PRO A 251 -5.10 -2.39 4.79
CA PRO A 251 -4.93 -3.61 5.59
C PRO A 251 -4.80 -4.90 4.76
N HIS A 252 -5.22 -4.90 3.48
CA HIS A 252 -5.00 -6.05 2.58
C HIS A 252 -3.51 -6.38 2.36
N LYS A 253 -2.58 -5.49 2.73
CA LYS A 253 -1.14 -5.72 2.67
C LYS A 253 -0.57 -6.42 3.92
N PHE A 254 -1.33 -6.48 5.01
CA PHE A 254 -0.96 -7.26 6.19
C PHE A 254 -1.10 -8.77 5.92
N LEU A 255 -0.33 -9.57 6.63
CA LEU A 255 -0.60 -11.00 6.71
C LEU A 255 -2.00 -11.21 7.32
N GLY A 256 -2.85 -11.99 6.65
CA GLY A 256 -4.24 -12.19 7.03
C GLY A 256 -5.20 -11.08 6.56
N GLY A 257 -4.68 -10.02 5.96
CA GLY A 257 -5.45 -8.84 5.56
C GLY A 257 -6.18 -8.86 4.20
N PRO A 258 -5.86 -9.72 3.21
CA PRO A 258 -6.58 -9.74 1.95
C PRO A 258 -8.10 -9.85 2.14
N GLY A 259 -8.87 -8.98 1.46
CA GLY A 259 -10.32 -8.86 1.62
C GLY A 259 -10.78 -7.81 2.64
N SER A 260 -9.86 -7.06 3.26
CA SER A 260 -10.18 -5.94 4.17
C SER A 260 -10.51 -4.64 3.42
N SER A 261 -11.17 -3.71 4.11
CA SER A 261 -11.38 -2.34 3.65
C SER A 261 -10.11 -1.48 3.77
N GLY A 262 -10.02 -0.41 2.95
CA GLY A 262 -9.09 0.68 3.20
C GLY A 262 -9.47 1.43 4.47
N ILE A 263 -8.47 1.94 5.20
CA ILE A 263 -8.65 2.66 6.47
C ILE A 263 -8.09 4.06 6.34
N MET A 264 -8.84 5.04 6.84
CA MET A 264 -8.33 6.36 7.20
C MET A 264 -8.73 6.71 8.63
N VAL A 265 -7.83 7.41 9.31
CA VAL A 265 -8.10 8.01 10.62
C VAL A 265 -7.66 9.47 10.55
N PHE A 266 -8.49 10.40 11.02
CA PHE A 266 -8.21 11.82 10.91
C PHE A 266 -8.85 12.63 12.04
N ASP A 267 -8.29 13.81 12.32
CA ASP A 267 -8.81 14.77 13.31
C ASP A 267 -10.21 15.26 12.89
N LYS A 268 -11.20 15.07 13.76
CA LYS A 268 -12.61 15.45 13.49
C LYS A 268 -12.81 16.91 13.11
N SER A 269 -11.87 17.79 13.50
CA SER A 269 -11.92 19.22 13.14
C SER A 269 -11.83 19.46 11.64
N LEU A 270 -11.35 18.46 10.87
CA LEU A 270 -11.28 18.51 9.41
C LEU A 270 -12.62 18.18 8.73
N TYR A 271 -13.57 17.60 9.46
CA TYR A 271 -14.89 17.27 8.93
C TYR A 271 -15.81 18.48 9.03
N LYS A 272 -15.97 19.22 7.94
CA LYS A 272 -16.81 20.42 7.85
C LYS A 272 -18.14 20.20 7.10
N SER A 273 -18.29 19.04 6.49
CA SER A 273 -19.49 18.72 5.71
C SER A 273 -20.70 18.50 6.61
N THR A 274 -21.84 19.03 6.21
CA THR A 274 -23.14 18.78 6.87
C THR A 274 -23.79 17.51 6.36
N ALA A 275 -23.44 17.06 5.15
CA ALA A 275 -23.92 15.84 4.53
C ALA A 275 -22.75 14.82 4.39
N PRO A 276 -23.01 13.51 4.47
CA PRO A 276 -21.99 12.51 4.20
C PRO A 276 -21.56 12.52 2.74
N ASP A 277 -20.35 11.97 2.46
CA ASP A 277 -19.86 11.75 1.10
C ASP A 277 -20.79 10.85 0.27
N GLN A 278 -21.41 9.89 0.93
CA GLN A 278 -22.35 8.94 0.33
C GLN A 278 -23.63 8.84 1.17
N PRO A 279 -24.61 9.73 0.97
CA PRO A 279 -25.91 9.66 1.66
C PRO A 279 -26.62 8.34 1.37
N GLY A 280 -27.21 7.71 2.40
CA GLY A 280 -27.91 6.45 2.24
C GLY A 280 -28.58 5.96 3.52
N GLY A 281 -29.09 4.73 3.51
CA GLY A 281 -29.62 4.08 4.71
C GLY A 281 -28.59 4.05 5.82
N GLY A 282 -29.01 4.20 7.07
CA GLY A 282 -28.15 4.25 8.25
C GLY A 282 -27.48 5.60 8.53
N THR A 283 -27.52 6.56 7.59
CA THR A 283 -26.89 7.89 7.75
C THR A 283 -27.83 8.95 8.30
N VAL A 284 -29.10 8.64 8.42
CA VAL A 284 -30.16 9.56 8.87
C VAL A 284 -30.85 9.11 10.14
N ASP A 285 -31.17 10.03 11.04
CA ASP A 285 -32.05 9.79 12.18
C ASP A 285 -33.49 9.60 11.72
N TRP A 286 -33.95 10.43 10.78
CA TRP A 286 -35.30 10.39 10.23
C TRP A 286 -35.39 11.08 8.87
N THR A 287 -36.41 10.71 8.10
CA THR A 287 -36.86 11.38 6.87
C THR A 287 -38.38 11.46 6.88
N ASN A 288 -38.96 12.38 6.09
CA ASN A 288 -40.40 12.48 5.93
C ASN A 288 -40.82 12.72 4.46
N PRO A 289 -42.13 12.57 4.10
CA PRO A 289 -42.62 12.73 2.74
C PRO A 289 -42.53 14.19 2.20
N TRP A 290 -42.27 15.15 3.05
CA TRP A 290 -42.22 16.57 2.67
C TRP A 290 -40.82 17.06 2.32
N GLY A 291 -39.83 16.12 2.26
CA GLY A 291 -38.45 16.42 1.87
C GLY A 291 -37.55 16.87 3.01
N GLU A 292 -37.97 16.72 4.25
CA GLU A 292 -37.16 16.99 5.43
C GLU A 292 -36.45 15.74 5.90
N TYR A 293 -35.24 15.90 6.42
CA TYR A 293 -34.45 14.82 6.99
C TYR A 293 -33.39 15.37 7.96
N LYS A 294 -32.86 14.48 8.80
CA LYS A 294 -31.74 14.79 9.68
C LYS A 294 -30.71 13.67 9.63
N TYR A 295 -29.46 14.00 9.34
CA TYR A 295 -28.35 13.07 9.44
C TYR A 295 -27.99 12.81 10.91
N VAL A 296 -27.48 11.58 11.19
CA VAL A 296 -26.94 11.20 12.49
C VAL A 296 -25.75 12.08 12.88
N ASP A 297 -25.58 12.33 14.19
CA ASP A 297 -24.53 13.24 14.68
C ASP A 297 -23.12 12.63 14.63
N SER A 298 -22.99 11.29 14.83
CA SER A 298 -21.71 10.59 14.73
C SER A 298 -21.18 10.65 13.30
N ILE A 299 -19.97 11.18 13.13
CA ILE A 299 -19.30 11.26 11.82
C ILE A 299 -19.06 9.86 11.25
N GLU A 300 -18.59 8.92 12.07
CA GLU A 300 -18.31 7.55 11.65
C GLU A 300 -19.59 6.87 11.13
N SER A 301 -20.68 6.94 11.89
CA SER A 301 -21.98 6.40 11.46
C SER A 301 -22.56 7.14 10.24
N ARG A 302 -22.36 8.46 10.17
CA ARG A 302 -22.83 9.28 9.05
C ARG A 302 -22.13 8.90 7.74
N GLU A 303 -20.86 8.51 7.81
CA GLU A 303 -20.08 8.13 6.63
C GLU A 303 -20.22 6.64 6.24
N ASP A 304 -20.96 5.85 7.04
CA ASP A 304 -21.28 4.44 6.77
C ASP A 304 -22.58 4.26 5.97
N GLY A 305 -22.73 5.01 4.87
CA GLY A 305 -23.92 4.98 4.02
C GLY A 305 -24.20 3.61 3.40
N GLY A 306 -25.38 3.05 3.69
CA GLY A 306 -25.79 1.69 3.35
C GLY A 306 -25.30 0.69 4.40
N THR A 307 -25.15 -0.57 4.00
CA THR A 307 -24.51 -1.57 4.86
C THR A 307 -22.98 -1.39 4.79
N PRO A 308 -22.30 -1.03 5.88
CA PRO A 308 -20.85 -0.88 5.87
C PRO A 308 -20.16 -2.23 5.63
N GLY A 309 -18.92 -2.17 5.20
CA GLY A 309 -18.08 -3.35 5.03
C GLY A 309 -17.63 -3.94 6.37
N PHE A 310 -18.56 -4.30 7.26
CA PHE A 310 -18.27 -4.71 8.64
C PHE A 310 -17.36 -5.94 8.71
N LEU A 311 -17.57 -6.96 7.87
CA LEU A 311 -16.67 -8.13 7.82
C LEU A 311 -15.27 -7.76 7.33
N GLN A 312 -15.16 -6.82 6.41
CA GLN A 312 -13.89 -6.31 5.90
C GLN A 312 -13.13 -5.54 6.99
N VAL A 313 -13.83 -4.78 7.84
CA VAL A 313 -13.22 -4.05 8.96
C VAL A 313 -12.84 -5.00 10.10
N ILE A 314 -13.67 -6.00 10.40
CA ILE A 314 -13.35 -7.07 11.37
C ILE A 314 -12.07 -7.80 10.90
N ARG A 315 -11.96 -8.14 9.61
CA ARG A 315 -10.75 -8.73 9.04
C ARG A 315 -9.53 -7.82 9.20
N ALA A 316 -9.67 -6.52 8.96
CA ALA A 316 -8.60 -5.55 9.17
C ALA A 316 -8.11 -5.56 10.63
N ALA A 317 -9.04 -5.55 11.59
CA ALA A 317 -8.70 -5.62 13.01
C ALA A 317 -8.03 -6.94 13.41
N LEU A 318 -8.43 -8.07 12.83
CA LEU A 318 -7.78 -9.37 13.04
C LEU A 318 -6.36 -9.41 12.45
N ALA A 319 -6.13 -8.79 11.29
CA ALA A 319 -4.81 -8.70 10.69
C ALA A 319 -3.87 -7.78 11.50
N ILE A 320 -4.41 -6.71 12.08
CA ILE A 320 -3.70 -5.85 13.03
C ILE A 320 -3.33 -6.63 14.31
N GLU A 321 -4.27 -7.38 14.88
CA GLU A 321 -3.99 -8.26 16.03
C GLU A 321 -2.84 -9.22 15.72
N LEU A 322 -2.85 -9.83 14.53
CA LEU A 322 -1.78 -10.72 14.11
C LEU A 322 -0.43 -9.99 14.04
N LYS A 323 -0.39 -8.76 13.51
CA LYS A 323 0.82 -7.93 13.50
C LYS A 323 1.30 -7.63 14.94
N GLU A 324 0.40 -7.30 15.85
CA GLU A 324 0.71 -7.06 17.28
C GLU A 324 1.27 -8.33 17.94
N MET A 325 0.72 -9.51 17.63
CA MET A 325 1.26 -10.81 18.08
C MET A 325 2.65 -11.09 17.48
N MET A 326 2.90 -10.69 16.24
CA MET A 326 4.23 -10.80 15.62
C MET A 326 5.24 -9.85 16.29
N GLY A 327 4.76 -8.73 16.85
CA GLY A 327 5.56 -7.71 17.51
C GLY A 327 6.40 -6.89 16.53
N THR A 328 6.17 -5.58 16.50
CA THR A 328 6.82 -4.66 15.54
C THR A 328 8.33 -4.65 15.67
N GLU A 329 8.86 -4.79 16.89
CA GLU A 329 10.31 -4.89 17.12
C GLU A 329 10.89 -6.19 16.54
N ASN A 330 10.21 -7.33 16.72
CA ASN A 330 10.66 -8.59 16.12
C ASN A 330 10.58 -8.52 14.59
N ILE A 331 9.52 -7.90 14.04
CA ILE A 331 9.38 -7.65 12.61
C ILE A 331 10.56 -6.82 12.11
N ARG A 332 10.88 -5.72 12.79
CA ARG A 332 11.99 -4.82 12.43
C ARG A 332 13.34 -5.55 12.41
N VAL A 333 13.64 -6.29 13.48
CA VAL A 333 14.91 -7.03 13.59
C VAL A 333 15.04 -8.07 12.48
N ARG A 334 13.97 -8.81 12.19
CA ARG A 334 13.99 -9.81 11.11
C ARG A 334 14.06 -9.17 9.73
N ASP A 335 13.36 -8.07 9.51
CA ASP A 335 13.39 -7.34 8.24
C ASP A 335 14.80 -6.79 7.95
N GLU A 336 15.45 -6.18 8.94
CA GLU A 336 16.84 -5.70 8.84
C GLU A 336 17.82 -6.83 8.50
N GLU A 337 17.69 -8.00 9.15
CA GLU A 337 18.50 -9.19 8.84
C GLU A 337 18.32 -9.64 7.40
N LEU A 338 17.07 -9.75 6.93
CA LEU A 338 16.77 -10.17 5.56
C LEU A 338 17.25 -9.14 4.53
N VAL A 339 17.09 -7.84 4.80
CA VAL A 339 17.57 -6.76 3.93
C VAL A 339 19.10 -6.81 3.79
N GLU A 340 19.83 -6.94 4.91
CA GLU A 340 21.30 -7.00 4.87
C GLU A 340 21.78 -8.18 4.03
N ARG A 341 21.25 -9.38 4.27
CA ARG A 341 21.59 -10.57 3.48
C ARG A 341 21.21 -10.43 1.99
N ALA A 342 20.05 -9.81 1.70
CA ALA A 342 19.66 -9.54 0.32
C ALA A 342 20.66 -8.59 -0.36
N PHE A 343 21.07 -7.51 0.31
CA PHE A 343 22.07 -6.60 -0.22
C PHE A 343 23.41 -7.28 -0.47
N GLU A 344 23.91 -8.06 0.49
CA GLU A 344 25.16 -8.82 0.33
C GLU A 344 25.11 -9.74 -0.89
N GLY A 345 24.01 -10.50 -1.02
CA GLY A 345 23.86 -11.45 -2.12
C GLY A 345 23.67 -10.80 -3.48
N LEU A 346 22.87 -9.73 -3.56
CA LEU A 346 22.52 -9.06 -4.81
C LEU A 346 23.65 -8.16 -5.32
N THR A 347 24.37 -7.46 -4.46
CA THR A 347 25.53 -6.64 -4.86
C THR A 347 26.70 -7.46 -5.38
N ALA A 348 26.76 -8.74 -5.03
CA ALA A 348 27.77 -9.68 -5.54
C ALA A 348 27.45 -10.21 -6.94
N ILE A 349 26.31 -9.85 -7.55
CA ILE A 349 25.93 -10.25 -8.92
C ILE A 349 26.31 -9.13 -9.87
N ASP A 350 27.33 -9.38 -10.70
CA ASP A 350 27.79 -8.41 -11.71
C ASP A 350 26.67 -8.06 -12.70
N GLY A 351 26.48 -6.77 -13.00
CA GLY A 351 25.41 -6.28 -13.87
C GLY A 351 24.01 -6.31 -13.28
N LEU A 352 23.85 -6.58 -11.97
CA LEU A 352 22.62 -6.35 -11.23
C LEU A 352 22.76 -5.02 -10.45
N HIS A 353 21.80 -4.12 -10.62
CA HIS A 353 21.82 -2.78 -10.04
C HIS A 353 20.64 -2.58 -9.10
N ILE A 354 20.91 -2.43 -7.80
CA ILE A 354 19.90 -2.12 -6.78
C ILE A 354 19.56 -0.62 -6.87
N LEU A 355 18.27 -0.28 -6.83
CA LEU A 355 17.82 1.10 -6.80
C LEU A 355 18.04 1.73 -5.41
N ALA A 356 18.53 2.97 -5.37
CA ALA A 356 18.95 3.67 -4.16
C ALA A 356 19.92 2.85 -3.28
N PRO A 357 21.07 2.38 -3.83
CA PRO A 357 21.92 1.38 -3.17
C PRO A 357 22.61 1.92 -1.90
N GLY A 358 22.76 3.25 -1.77
CA GLY A 358 23.42 3.91 -0.62
C GLY A 358 22.63 3.83 0.69
N ILE A 359 21.31 3.50 0.64
CA ILE A 359 20.46 3.49 1.81
C ILE A 359 20.08 2.06 2.16
N ARG A 360 20.74 1.47 3.16
CA ARG A 360 20.46 0.10 3.63
C ARG A 360 19.38 0.04 4.70
N LYS A 361 19.22 1.09 5.51
CA LYS A 361 18.15 1.17 6.51
C LYS A 361 16.81 1.46 5.82
N ARG A 362 16.11 0.41 5.45
CA ARG A 362 14.84 0.45 4.70
C ARG A 362 13.95 -0.73 5.06
N LEU A 363 12.69 -0.69 4.67
CA LEU A 363 11.83 -1.89 4.66
C LEU A 363 12.33 -2.91 3.65
N GLY A 364 11.92 -4.16 3.80
CA GLY A 364 12.23 -5.28 2.91
C GLY A 364 11.71 -5.13 1.47
N ALA A 365 11.75 -3.93 0.91
CA ALA A 365 11.48 -3.65 -0.51
C ALA A 365 12.79 -3.33 -1.21
N VAL A 366 13.29 -4.29 -2.00
CA VAL A 366 14.53 -4.16 -2.76
C VAL A 366 14.21 -4.21 -4.25
N SER A 367 14.28 -3.07 -4.90
CA SER A 367 14.07 -2.97 -6.36
C SER A 367 15.41 -2.94 -7.08
N PHE A 368 15.48 -3.60 -8.23
CA PHE A 368 16.69 -3.71 -9.03
C PHE A 368 16.38 -3.92 -10.50
N TYR A 369 17.36 -3.71 -11.37
CA TYR A 369 17.36 -4.15 -12.77
C TYR A 369 18.64 -4.94 -13.08
N ILE A 370 18.62 -5.67 -14.18
CA ILE A 370 19.76 -6.46 -14.67
C ILE A 370 20.09 -5.99 -16.07
N ASP A 371 21.37 -5.70 -16.32
CA ASP A 371 21.86 -5.23 -17.60
C ASP A 371 21.48 -6.19 -18.74
N GLY A 372 20.95 -5.62 -19.82
CA GLY A 372 20.58 -6.37 -21.03
C GLY A 372 19.35 -7.28 -20.90
N LEU A 373 18.66 -7.28 -19.75
CA LEU A 373 17.45 -8.08 -19.54
C LEU A 373 16.24 -7.19 -19.23
N HIS A 374 15.16 -7.40 -19.98
CA HIS A 374 13.89 -6.73 -19.71
C HIS A 374 13.31 -7.20 -18.36
N TYR A 375 12.88 -6.27 -17.50
CA TYR A 375 12.42 -6.59 -16.14
C TYR A 375 11.28 -7.62 -16.10
N ASN A 376 10.31 -7.58 -17.04
CA ASN A 376 9.24 -8.58 -17.10
C ASN A 376 9.72 -9.95 -17.57
N LEU A 377 10.81 -10.04 -18.34
CA LEU A 377 11.46 -11.31 -18.63
C LEU A 377 12.06 -11.91 -17.35
N VAL A 378 12.77 -11.09 -16.56
CA VAL A 378 13.35 -11.53 -15.27
C VAL A 378 12.25 -12.04 -14.34
N VAL A 379 11.12 -11.32 -14.22
CA VAL A 379 9.96 -11.77 -13.43
C VAL A 379 9.44 -13.11 -13.93
N LYS A 380 9.31 -13.27 -15.24
CA LYS A 380 8.79 -14.51 -15.83
C LYS A 380 9.75 -15.67 -15.63
N LEU A 381 11.06 -15.46 -15.78
CA LEU A 381 12.08 -16.47 -15.50
C LEU A 381 12.10 -16.88 -14.02
N LEU A 382 11.99 -15.91 -13.09
CA LEU A 382 11.89 -16.20 -11.66
C LEU A 382 10.68 -17.07 -11.35
N SER A 383 9.51 -16.72 -11.91
CA SER A 383 8.29 -17.47 -11.72
C SER A 383 8.38 -18.88 -12.31
N ASP A 384 8.74 -19.02 -13.58
CA ASP A 384 8.62 -20.28 -14.31
C ASP A 384 9.71 -21.27 -13.93
N ARG A 385 10.96 -20.81 -13.74
CA ARG A 385 12.09 -21.70 -13.45
C ARG A 385 12.26 -21.98 -11.96
N TYR A 386 11.88 -21.04 -11.08
CA TYR A 386 12.19 -21.14 -9.64
C TYR A 386 10.96 -21.05 -8.72
N GLY A 387 9.77 -20.69 -9.24
CA GLY A 387 8.56 -20.51 -8.42
C GLY A 387 8.52 -19.20 -7.66
N ILE A 388 9.49 -18.29 -7.90
CA ILE A 388 9.63 -17.02 -7.17
C ILE A 388 8.67 -15.98 -7.75
N GLN A 389 7.78 -15.45 -6.90
CA GLN A 389 6.75 -14.50 -7.28
C GLN A 389 7.17 -13.08 -6.87
N VAL A 390 7.57 -12.27 -7.84
CA VAL A 390 7.95 -10.87 -7.68
C VAL A 390 7.13 -9.99 -8.62
N ARG A 391 7.28 -8.68 -8.52
CA ARG A 391 6.61 -7.73 -9.40
C ARG A 391 7.60 -7.02 -10.32
N GLY A 392 7.24 -6.90 -11.61
CA GLY A 392 7.95 -6.07 -12.59
C GLY A 392 7.22 -4.78 -12.92
N GLY A 393 7.94 -3.78 -13.39
CA GLY A 393 7.40 -2.49 -13.85
C GLY A 393 7.70 -1.33 -12.90
N CYS A 394 7.00 -0.20 -13.08
CA CYS A 394 7.22 1.02 -12.30
C CYS A 394 6.56 0.99 -10.90
N ALA A 395 5.91 -0.10 -10.51
CA ALA A 395 5.28 -0.31 -9.21
C ALA A 395 4.34 0.84 -8.76
N CYS A 396 3.64 1.48 -9.71
CA CYS A 396 2.78 2.66 -9.50
C CYS A 396 3.50 3.87 -8.86
N ALA A 397 4.78 4.07 -9.18
CA ALA A 397 5.61 5.19 -8.75
C ALA A 397 6.43 5.74 -9.94
N GLY A 398 5.73 6.12 -11.02
CA GLY A 398 6.37 6.55 -12.26
C GLY A 398 7.25 7.79 -12.07
N THR A 399 6.83 8.74 -11.27
CA THR A 399 7.61 9.94 -10.94
C THR A 399 8.93 9.57 -10.26
N TYR A 400 8.87 8.73 -9.23
CA TYR A 400 10.08 8.25 -8.57
C TYR A 400 10.99 7.45 -9.51
N GLY A 401 10.39 6.68 -10.41
CA GLY A 401 11.12 5.95 -11.44
C GLY A 401 11.96 6.84 -12.36
N HIS A 402 11.48 8.05 -12.69
CA HIS A 402 12.26 9.00 -13.48
C HIS A 402 13.54 9.44 -12.76
N PHE A 403 13.45 9.70 -11.46
CA PHE A 403 14.62 10.02 -10.63
C PHE A 403 15.55 8.81 -10.45
N LEU A 404 15.00 7.63 -10.17
CA LEU A 404 15.79 6.41 -9.91
C LEU A 404 16.56 5.90 -11.14
N LEU A 405 16.04 6.15 -12.34
CA LEU A 405 16.61 5.69 -13.62
C LEU A 405 17.20 6.83 -14.45
N ASP A 406 17.32 8.02 -13.87
CA ASP A 406 17.85 9.24 -14.51
C ASP A 406 17.21 9.50 -15.89
N VAL A 407 15.87 9.38 -15.96
CA VAL A 407 15.12 9.61 -17.20
C VAL A 407 14.98 11.10 -17.45
N THR A 408 15.65 11.59 -18.49
CA THR A 408 15.59 13.00 -18.89
C THR A 408 14.22 13.37 -19.48
N TYR A 409 13.92 14.67 -19.53
CA TYR A 409 12.68 15.19 -20.09
C TYR A 409 12.42 14.68 -21.52
N ASP A 410 13.41 14.81 -22.41
CA ASP A 410 13.28 14.40 -23.84
C ASP A 410 13.08 12.87 -23.94
N HIS A 411 13.80 12.10 -23.11
CA HIS A 411 13.62 10.66 -23.05
C HIS A 411 12.21 10.28 -22.56
N SER A 412 11.70 10.96 -21.56
CA SER A 412 10.34 10.76 -21.05
C SER A 412 9.28 11.03 -22.12
N HIS A 413 9.44 12.12 -22.91
CA HIS A 413 8.52 12.44 -24.00
C HIS A 413 8.53 11.35 -25.09
N ARG A 414 9.69 10.88 -25.51
CA ARG A 414 9.82 9.78 -26.48
C ARG A 414 9.12 8.51 -25.98
N ILE A 415 9.34 8.13 -24.72
CA ILE A 415 8.68 6.98 -24.10
C ILE A 415 7.16 7.17 -24.10
N THR A 416 6.68 8.36 -23.74
CA THR A 416 5.25 8.68 -23.72
C THR A 416 4.62 8.57 -25.10
N GLU A 417 5.29 9.04 -26.15
CA GLU A 417 4.82 8.87 -27.53
C GLU A 417 4.71 7.40 -27.93
N MET A 418 5.71 6.59 -27.60
CA MET A 418 5.66 5.14 -27.85
C MET A 418 4.49 4.48 -27.11
N ILE A 419 4.29 4.80 -25.82
CA ILE A 419 3.17 4.30 -25.02
C ILE A 419 1.82 4.68 -25.65
N ASN A 420 1.66 5.94 -26.07
CA ASN A 420 0.43 6.43 -26.72
C ASN A 420 0.14 5.72 -28.05
N ASN A 421 1.19 5.25 -28.73
CA ASN A 421 1.10 4.45 -29.96
C ASN A 421 0.95 2.93 -29.68
N GLY A 422 0.81 2.54 -28.41
CA GLY A 422 0.62 1.15 -27.99
C GLY A 422 1.89 0.31 -27.98
N ASP A 423 3.07 0.94 -27.96
CA ASP A 423 4.36 0.26 -27.80
C ASP A 423 4.94 0.53 -26.39
N LEU A 424 4.97 -0.52 -25.56
CA LEU A 424 5.45 -0.47 -24.18
C LEU A 424 6.89 -1.00 -24.04
N SER A 425 7.59 -1.26 -25.14
CA SER A 425 8.90 -1.94 -25.11
C SER A 425 10.00 -1.13 -24.40
N GLU A 426 9.94 0.21 -24.49
CA GLU A 426 10.88 1.10 -23.79
C GLU A 426 10.31 1.68 -22.48
N LYS A 427 9.15 1.18 -22.02
CA LYS A 427 8.58 1.64 -20.76
C LYS A 427 9.53 1.31 -19.61
N PRO A 428 10.00 2.31 -18.83
CA PRO A 428 10.92 2.08 -17.73
C PRO A 428 10.31 1.19 -16.65
N GLY A 429 11.14 0.36 -16.03
CA GLY A 429 10.71 -0.50 -14.95
C GLY A 429 11.87 -1.27 -14.33
N TRP A 430 11.57 -1.92 -13.25
CA TRP A 430 12.49 -2.73 -12.45
C TRP A 430 11.79 -3.97 -11.94
N VAL A 431 12.55 -4.88 -11.34
CA VAL A 431 12.02 -5.99 -10.55
C VAL A 431 12.00 -5.55 -9.10
N ARG A 432 10.87 -5.72 -8.40
CA ARG A 432 10.77 -5.46 -6.96
C ARG A 432 10.66 -6.77 -6.20
N LEU A 433 11.66 -7.07 -5.41
CA LEU A 433 11.70 -8.11 -4.40
C LEU A 433 11.15 -7.54 -3.09
N SER A 434 10.08 -8.12 -2.57
CA SER A 434 9.54 -7.74 -1.27
C SER A 434 9.77 -8.88 -0.28
N LEU A 435 10.59 -8.62 0.72
CA LEU A 435 10.88 -9.52 1.83
C LEU A 435 9.75 -9.47 2.88
N HIS A 436 9.66 -10.49 3.70
CA HIS A 436 8.69 -10.53 4.80
C HIS A 436 9.28 -11.33 5.97
N PRO A 437 8.99 -10.99 7.23
CA PRO A 437 9.56 -11.67 8.39
C PRO A 437 9.33 -13.18 8.43
N THR A 438 8.30 -13.69 7.77
CA THR A 438 8.02 -15.12 7.67
C THR A 438 8.84 -15.85 6.60
N MET A 439 9.64 -15.14 5.79
CA MET A 439 10.55 -15.79 4.84
C MET A 439 11.69 -16.50 5.57
N THR A 440 12.08 -17.66 5.04
CA THR A 440 13.26 -18.38 5.54
C THR A 440 14.54 -17.88 4.88
N GLY A 441 15.66 -18.07 5.57
CA GLY A 441 16.97 -17.84 4.98
C GLY A 441 17.22 -18.64 3.72
N GLU A 442 16.73 -19.89 3.66
CA GLU A 442 16.83 -20.76 2.49
C GLU A 442 16.05 -20.22 1.27
N GLU A 443 14.86 -19.63 1.50
CA GLU A 443 14.11 -18.97 0.41
C GLU A 443 14.88 -17.78 -0.15
N LEU A 444 15.48 -16.95 0.72
CA LEU A 444 16.28 -15.81 0.28
C LEU A 444 17.52 -16.28 -0.51
N GLU A 445 18.25 -17.29 -0.04
CA GLU A 445 19.37 -17.88 -0.78
C GLU A 445 18.94 -18.43 -2.15
N THR A 446 17.75 -19.03 -2.21
CA THR A 446 17.18 -19.50 -3.48
C THR A 446 16.90 -18.33 -4.43
N VAL A 447 16.39 -17.19 -3.94
CA VAL A 447 16.20 -15.98 -4.74
C VAL A 447 17.53 -15.46 -5.27
N ILE A 448 18.55 -15.34 -4.42
CA ILE A 448 19.88 -14.83 -4.80
C ILE A 448 20.51 -15.74 -5.86
N ARG A 449 20.49 -17.06 -5.66
CA ARG A 449 21.00 -18.05 -6.61
C ARG A 449 20.25 -17.94 -7.96
N ALA A 450 18.92 -17.88 -7.93
CA ALA A 450 18.10 -17.73 -9.14
C ALA A 450 18.46 -16.49 -9.95
N LEU A 451 18.67 -15.35 -9.27
CA LEU A 451 19.07 -14.10 -9.93
C LEU A 451 20.47 -14.18 -10.54
N ARG A 452 21.42 -14.87 -9.91
CA ARG A 452 22.75 -15.13 -10.47
C ARG A 452 22.65 -15.97 -11.73
N GLU A 453 21.92 -17.08 -11.70
CA GLU A 453 21.70 -17.94 -12.87
C GLU A 453 20.97 -17.20 -14.02
N ILE A 454 19.98 -16.34 -13.68
CA ILE A 454 19.29 -15.50 -14.67
C ILE A 454 20.25 -14.46 -15.27
N ARG A 455 21.15 -13.86 -14.50
CA ARG A 455 22.14 -12.93 -15.02
C ARG A 455 23.08 -13.62 -16.03
N GLU A 456 23.50 -14.85 -15.73
CA GLU A 456 24.40 -15.62 -16.58
C GLU A 456 23.71 -16.17 -17.84
N ASN A 457 22.49 -16.65 -17.74
CA ASN A 457 21.81 -17.44 -18.78
C ASN A 457 20.56 -16.74 -19.36
N GLY A 458 20.07 -15.67 -18.80
CA GLY A 458 18.76 -15.06 -19.11
C GLY A 458 18.64 -14.63 -20.58
N SER A 459 19.73 -14.18 -21.19
CA SER A 459 19.76 -13.85 -22.61
C SER A 459 19.50 -15.09 -23.49
N ALA A 460 20.13 -16.23 -23.19
CA ALA A 460 19.87 -17.48 -23.89
C ALA A 460 18.46 -18.02 -23.63
N TRP A 461 18.02 -17.95 -22.38
CA TRP A 461 16.67 -18.41 -21.97
C TRP A 461 15.54 -17.54 -22.53
N SER A 462 15.82 -16.29 -22.96
CA SER A 462 14.83 -15.43 -23.60
C SER A 462 14.25 -16.04 -24.88
N ALA A 463 14.99 -16.93 -25.55
CA ALA A 463 14.53 -17.65 -26.73
C ALA A 463 13.32 -18.55 -26.50
N ASP A 464 13.10 -19.01 -25.25
CA ASP A 464 11.94 -19.80 -24.86
C ASP A 464 10.65 -18.99 -24.80
N TYR A 465 10.73 -17.64 -24.88
CA TYR A 465 9.62 -16.74 -24.67
C TYR A 465 9.31 -15.91 -25.93
N THR A 466 8.05 -15.51 -26.05
CA THR A 466 7.58 -14.47 -26.98
C THR A 466 7.25 -13.21 -26.18
N TYR A 467 7.63 -12.06 -26.73
CA TYR A 467 7.34 -10.76 -26.13
C TYR A 467 6.21 -10.06 -26.88
N ASN A 468 5.22 -9.56 -26.14
CA ASN A 468 4.14 -8.72 -26.67
C ASN A 468 4.37 -7.27 -26.22
N ARG A 469 4.80 -6.41 -27.16
CA ARG A 469 5.08 -4.99 -26.88
C ARG A 469 3.84 -4.17 -26.51
N ARG A 470 2.62 -4.62 -26.85
CA ARG A 470 1.37 -3.91 -26.51
C ARG A 470 0.94 -4.17 -25.06
N THR A 471 1.14 -5.39 -24.55
CA THR A 471 0.81 -5.74 -23.16
C THR A 471 2.03 -5.70 -22.24
N ASN A 472 3.22 -5.54 -22.83
CA ASN A 472 4.50 -5.59 -22.11
C ASN A 472 4.74 -6.91 -21.38
N GLU A 473 4.32 -8.01 -21.97
CA GLU A 473 4.32 -9.35 -21.34
C GLU A 473 5.20 -10.32 -22.12
N PHE A 474 5.85 -11.20 -21.38
CA PHE A 474 6.53 -12.38 -21.90
C PHE A 474 5.69 -13.63 -21.65
N ARG A 475 5.52 -14.44 -22.69
CA ARG A 475 4.83 -15.71 -22.63
C ARG A 475 5.74 -16.82 -23.11
N HIS A 476 5.84 -17.91 -22.33
CA HIS A 476 6.59 -19.09 -22.77
C HIS A 476 5.95 -19.68 -24.03
N ARG A 477 6.77 -20.17 -24.98
CA ARG A 477 6.27 -20.71 -26.26
C ARG A 477 5.36 -21.92 -26.10
N ASP A 478 5.59 -22.71 -25.06
CA ASP A 478 4.79 -23.89 -24.72
C ASP A 478 3.64 -23.60 -23.75
N ASP A 479 3.34 -22.33 -23.47
CA ASP A 479 2.18 -21.97 -22.65
C ASP A 479 0.89 -22.24 -23.41
N ASN A 480 0.19 -23.29 -22.97
CA ASN A 480 -1.05 -23.79 -23.56
C ASN A 480 -2.34 -23.18 -22.96
N GLY A 481 -2.24 -22.16 -22.12
CA GLY A 481 -3.39 -21.48 -21.50
C GLY A 481 -4.12 -22.27 -20.40
N GLN A 482 -3.58 -23.39 -19.93
CA GLN A 482 -4.20 -24.20 -18.86
C GLN A 482 -4.46 -23.42 -17.57
N GLY A 483 -3.71 -22.35 -17.29
CA GLY A 483 -3.94 -21.48 -16.14
C GLY A 483 -5.33 -20.84 -16.13
N MET A 484 -5.81 -20.42 -17.28
CA MET A 484 -7.13 -19.81 -17.40
C MET A 484 -8.27 -20.83 -17.19
N GLU A 485 -8.13 -22.04 -17.74
CA GLU A 485 -9.11 -23.11 -17.53
C GLU A 485 -9.16 -23.54 -16.07
N ARG A 486 -8.01 -23.61 -15.39
CA ARG A 486 -7.95 -23.88 -13.95
C ARG A 486 -8.70 -22.81 -13.14
N VAL A 487 -8.53 -21.54 -13.45
CA VAL A 487 -9.27 -20.45 -12.78
C VAL A 487 -10.79 -20.61 -12.98
N LYS A 488 -11.26 -20.96 -14.17
CA LYS A 488 -12.69 -21.22 -14.42
C LYS A 488 -13.24 -22.31 -13.49
N SER A 489 -12.47 -23.38 -13.25
CA SER A 489 -12.88 -24.47 -12.34
C SER A 489 -13.05 -24.02 -10.89
N TRP A 490 -12.33 -23.00 -10.44
CA TRP A 490 -12.44 -22.49 -9.05
C TRP A 490 -13.80 -21.86 -8.74
N PHE A 491 -14.58 -21.47 -9.78
CA PHE A 491 -15.95 -20.96 -9.62
C PHE A 491 -17.01 -22.07 -9.57
N ASN A 492 -16.60 -23.33 -9.69
CA ASN A 492 -17.52 -24.45 -9.56
C ASN A 492 -17.71 -24.83 -8.09
N LEU A 493 -18.89 -24.53 -7.53
CA LEU A 493 -19.21 -24.87 -6.13
C LEU A 493 -19.48 -26.36 -5.90
N GLN A 494 -19.57 -27.16 -6.94
CA GLN A 494 -19.85 -28.61 -6.84
C GLN A 494 -18.57 -29.46 -6.90
N SER A 495 -17.39 -28.84 -6.95
CA SER A 495 -16.11 -29.53 -7.02
C SER A 495 -15.47 -29.68 -5.64
#